data_ab39595d7d455cc9abc33a1d94f709bf
#
_entry.id   ab39595d7d455cc9abc33a1d94f709bf
#
_cell.length_a   1.000
_cell.length_b   1.000
_cell.length_c   1.000
_cell.angle_alpha   90.00
_cell.angle_beta   90.00
_cell.angle_gamma   90.00
#
_symmetry.space_group_name_H-M   'P 1'
#
loop_
_entity.id
_entity.type
_entity.pdbx_description
1 polymer ?
#
loop_
_entity_poly.entity_id
_entity_poly.type
_entity_poly.pdbx_seq_one_letter_code
_entity_poly.pdbx_strand_id
1 'polypeptide(L)'
;MIFFFFLIIFCFSITEAHHKIYSPIVEEGRQSLEWRGHFDVDDRVEVNKAHHHVLETEYSWTSFWQSELEFHISDKEDTPLDWEKTEFQNQIQIADFKNFAGALYFSYNFVSEGNEGDEIEYKYLNQFYNDDFGIITNFIFEKQVGKNASGSTTFDLSNYIYVKNLIFNMFDFGIIGFSDFGEISNFNVFGEQEHQYGFQIESSFELNEIDYEWAIGYIHGLTDSSANHSIIWNFEIEF
;
A
#
# COMPACT_ATOMS: atom_id res chain seq x y z
N MET A 1 -25.51 -46.83 -1.90
CA MET A 1 -25.58 -45.42 -2.40
C MET A 1 -24.69 -44.60 -1.49
N ILE A 2 -23.43 -44.41 -1.90
CA ILE A 2 -22.39 -43.75 -1.10
C ILE A 2 -22.37 -42.28 -1.54
N PHE A 3 -22.78 -41.39 -0.61
CA PHE A 3 -22.68 -39.93 -0.81
C PHE A 3 -21.23 -39.52 -0.58
N PHE A 4 -20.51 -39.12 -1.66
CA PHE A 4 -19.26 -38.40 -1.55
C PHE A 4 -19.59 -36.95 -1.21
N PHE A 5 -19.27 -36.55 0.01
CA PHE A 5 -19.20 -35.14 0.40
C PHE A 5 -17.91 -34.57 -0.18
N PHE A 6 -18.02 -33.76 -1.25
CA PHE A 6 -16.93 -32.90 -1.67
C PHE A 6 -16.82 -31.75 -0.67
N LEU A 7 -15.81 -31.83 0.20
CA LEU A 7 -15.39 -30.70 1.01
C LEU A 7 -14.61 -29.76 0.09
N ILE A 8 -15.27 -28.71 -0.40
CA ILE A 8 -14.57 -27.62 -1.10
C ILE A 8 -13.92 -26.80 -0.01
N ILE A 9 -12.60 -26.99 0.14
CA ILE A 9 -11.77 -26.11 0.95
C ILE A 9 -11.57 -24.86 0.10
N PHE A 10 -12.29 -23.79 0.42
CA PHE A 10 -11.97 -22.46 -0.05
C PHE A 10 -10.68 -22.05 0.67
N CYS A 11 -9.54 -22.11 -0.02
CA CYS A 11 -8.38 -21.34 0.40
C CYS A 11 -8.70 -19.88 0.10
N PHE A 12 -9.03 -19.11 1.12
CA PHE A 12 -9.02 -17.67 1.02
C PHE A 12 -7.55 -17.26 0.98
N SER A 13 -7.09 -16.77 -0.15
CA SER A 13 -5.86 -15.99 -0.20
C SER A 13 -6.18 -14.69 0.54
N ILE A 14 -5.58 -14.47 1.69
CA ILE A 14 -5.61 -13.17 2.35
C ILE A 14 -4.63 -12.33 1.56
N THR A 15 -5.12 -11.54 0.61
CA THR A 15 -4.35 -10.46 0.01
C THR A 15 -4.19 -9.39 1.07
N GLU A 16 -2.98 -9.17 1.56
CA GLU A 16 -2.72 -8.09 2.50
C GLU A 16 -2.88 -6.76 1.76
N ALA A 17 -3.80 -5.92 2.21
CA ALA A 17 -4.02 -4.60 1.66
C ALA A 17 -2.73 -3.76 1.81
N HIS A 18 -2.24 -3.25 0.69
CA HIS A 18 -1.08 -2.35 0.69
C HIS A 18 -1.45 -1.00 1.31
N HIS A 19 -0.95 -0.71 2.51
CA HIS A 19 -1.22 0.53 3.24
C HIS A 19 -0.26 1.67 2.86
N LYS A 20 0.06 1.82 1.56
CA LYS A 20 0.86 2.93 1.04
C LYS A 20 0.04 3.82 0.10
N ILE A 21 0.21 5.12 0.25
CA ILE A 21 -0.26 6.14 -0.70
C ILE A 21 0.94 6.63 -1.48
N TYR A 22 0.95 6.39 -2.77
CA TYR A 22 2.03 6.78 -3.66
C TYR A 22 1.78 8.17 -4.25
N SER A 23 2.75 9.08 -4.08
CA SER A 23 2.76 10.36 -4.79
C SER A 23 3.21 10.16 -6.23
N PRO A 24 2.58 10.81 -7.23
CA PRO A 24 3.05 10.78 -8.62
C PRO A 24 4.24 11.69 -8.89
N ILE A 25 4.68 12.50 -7.92
CA ILE A 25 5.73 13.50 -8.09
C ILE A 25 7.09 12.83 -8.00
N VAL A 26 7.98 13.16 -8.94
CA VAL A 26 9.36 12.67 -8.99
C VAL A 26 10.30 13.88 -8.94
N GLU A 27 11.25 13.87 -8.01
CA GLU A 27 12.25 14.93 -7.82
C GLU A 27 13.64 14.38 -8.16
N GLU A 28 14.28 14.96 -9.20
CA GLU A 28 15.56 14.48 -9.70
C GLU A 28 16.66 14.48 -8.63
N GLY A 29 17.32 13.34 -8.47
CA GLY A 29 18.42 13.17 -7.52
C GLY A 29 17.99 12.80 -6.09
N ARG A 30 16.67 12.78 -5.81
CA ARG A 30 16.13 12.32 -4.53
C ARG A 30 16.60 10.90 -4.23
N GLN A 31 17.05 10.68 -3.01
CA GLN A 31 17.36 9.38 -2.44
C GLN A 31 16.67 9.26 -1.10
N SER A 32 15.96 8.16 -0.88
CA SER A 32 15.30 7.95 0.41
C SER A 32 15.48 6.55 0.96
N LEU A 33 15.28 6.47 2.27
CA LEU A 33 15.10 5.24 3.04
C LEU A 33 13.79 5.38 3.82
N GLU A 34 12.86 4.46 3.59
CA GLU A 34 11.57 4.43 4.25
C GLU A 34 11.43 3.16 5.10
N TRP A 35 10.82 3.33 6.26
CA TRP A 35 10.27 2.25 7.06
C TRP A 35 8.80 2.51 7.33
N ARG A 36 7.93 1.66 6.82
CA ARG A 36 6.50 1.72 7.05
C ARG A 36 5.95 0.40 7.56
N GLY A 37 4.73 0.42 8.03
CA GLY A 37 4.05 -0.80 8.45
C GLY A 37 2.68 -0.54 9.02
N HIS A 38 2.05 -1.64 9.45
CA HIS A 38 0.80 -1.60 10.16
C HIS A 38 0.75 -2.66 11.28
N PHE A 39 -0.18 -2.47 12.18
CA PHE A 39 -0.51 -3.40 13.26
C PHE A 39 -2.03 -3.51 13.36
N ASP A 40 -2.53 -4.75 13.29
CA ASP A 40 -3.95 -5.05 13.29
C ASP A 40 -4.48 -5.46 14.66
N VAL A 41 -5.69 -5.02 14.95
CA VAL A 41 -6.48 -5.43 16.11
C VAL A 41 -7.83 -5.93 15.59
N ASP A 42 -8.11 -7.21 15.78
CA ASP A 42 -9.27 -7.90 15.22
C ASP A 42 -9.87 -8.89 16.22
N ASP A 43 -11.13 -9.22 16.03
CA ASP A 43 -11.80 -10.28 16.78
C ASP A 43 -11.46 -11.69 16.24
N ARG A 44 -11.01 -11.77 14.98
CA ARG A 44 -10.52 -13.01 14.35
C ARG A 44 -9.09 -13.29 14.82
N VAL A 45 -8.88 -14.48 15.34
CA VAL A 45 -7.60 -14.87 15.94
C VAL A 45 -6.46 -14.80 14.92
N GLU A 46 -6.72 -15.21 13.68
CA GLU A 46 -5.75 -15.25 12.58
C GLU A 46 -5.30 -13.87 12.05
N VAL A 47 -6.05 -12.83 12.37
CA VAL A 47 -5.74 -11.43 11.97
C VAL A 47 -5.25 -10.62 13.16
N ASN A 48 -5.70 -10.99 14.37
CA ASN A 48 -5.45 -10.20 15.58
C ASN A 48 -3.97 -10.18 15.95
N LYS A 49 -3.41 -8.98 16.07
CA LYS A 49 -1.99 -8.69 16.34
C LYS A 49 -1.06 -8.99 15.15
N ALA A 50 -1.59 -9.26 13.98
CA ALA A 50 -0.77 -9.31 12.78
C ALA A 50 -0.06 -7.95 12.60
N HIS A 51 1.19 -7.98 12.17
CA HIS A 51 1.90 -6.78 11.81
C HIS A 51 2.79 -7.02 10.60
N HIS A 52 2.89 -5.99 9.81
CA HIS A 52 3.66 -5.99 8.59
C HIS A 52 4.62 -4.80 8.57
N HIS A 53 5.82 -5.02 8.07
CA HIS A 53 6.85 -4.01 7.94
C HIS A 53 7.40 -4.02 6.54
N VAL A 54 7.62 -2.84 5.99
CA VAL A 54 8.33 -2.65 4.72
C VAL A 54 9.54 -1.77 4.96
N LEU A 55 10.67 -2.21 4.43
CA LEU A 55 11.88 -1.41 4.31
C LEU A 55 12.08 -1.10 2.84
N GLU A 56 12.17 0.17 2.51
CA GLU A 56 12.26 0.65 1.14
C GLU A 56 13.50 1.54 0.96
N THR A 57 14.05 1.51 -0.24
CA THR A 57 15.01 2.50 -0.72
C THR A 57 14.61 2.96 -2.11
N GLU A 58 14.66 4.27 -2.32
CA GLU A 58 14.29 4.94 -3.56
C GLU A 58 15.47 5.73 -4.14
N TYR A 59 15.50 5.83 -5.46
CA TYR A 59 16.37 6.72 -6.20
C TYR A 59 15.69 7.31 -7.43
N SER A 60 15.66 8.64 -7.52
CA SER A 60 15.11 9.40 -8.65
C SER A 60 16.20 9.74 -9.69
N TRP A 61 16.23 8.98 -10.79
CA TRP A 61 17.25 9.06 -11.84
C TRP A 61 17.15 10.34 -12.68
N THR A 62 15.94 10.83 -12.86
CA THR A 62 15.61 12.03 -13.63
C THR A 62 14.43 12.74 -12.99
N SER A 63 14.07 13.91 -13.46
CA SER A 63 12.88 14.67 -13.03
C SER A 63 11.53 13.98 -13.32
N PHE A 64 11.54 12.80 -13.93
CA PHE A 64 10.31 12.06 -14.26
C PHE A 64 10.40 10.55 -14.06
N TRP A 65 11.52 10.00 -13.63
CA TRP A 65 11.72 8.55 -13.44
C TRP A 65 12.47 8.26 -12.16
N GLN A 66 11.88 7.39 -11.33
CA GLN A 66 12.46 6.83 -10.12
C GLN A 66 12.33 5.30 -10.09
N SER A 67 13.18 4.67 -9.32
CA SER A 67 13.15 3.24 -9.01
C SER A 67 13.21 3.04 -7.51
N GLU A 68 12.50 2.01 -7.05
CA GLU A 68 12.37 1.65 -5.64
C GLU A 68 12.65 0.16 -5.45
N LEU A 69 13.14 -0.21 -4.30
CA LEU A 69 13.33 -1.59 -3.87
C LEU A 69 12.75 -1.74 -2.46
N GLU A 70 11.77 -2.62 -2.32
CA GLU A 70 11.08 -2.90 -1.07
C GLU A 70 11.36 -4.32 -0.57
N PHE A 71 11.47 -4.45 0.75
CA PHE A 71 11.53 -5.72 1.46
C PHE A 71 10.36 -5.80 2.42
N HIS A 72 9.46 -6.73 2.18
CA HIS A 72 8.27 -6.99 2.99
C HIS A 72 8.53 -8.09 3.99
N ILE A 73 8.21 -7.82 5.25
CA ILE A 73 8.39 -8.73 6.38
C ILE A 73 7.09 -8.71 7.17
N SER A 74 6.47 -9.86 7.33
CA SER A 74 5.21 -9.98 8.07
C SER A 74 5.30 -10.99 9.20
N ASP A 75 4.41 -10.83 10.17
CA ASP A 75 4.13 -11.77 11.24
C ASP A 75 2.63 -12.03 11.23
N LYS A 76 2.26 -13.27 11.03
CA LYS A 76 0.90 -13.77 11.22
C LYS A 76 0.85 -14.45 12.58
N GLU A 77 -0.32 -14.50 13.20
CA GLU A 77 -0.50 -15.06 14.55
C GLU A 77 0.34 -16.32 14.80
N ASP A 78 1.07 -16.33 15.93
CA ASP A 78 1.94 -17.44 16.37
C ASP A 78 3.09 -17.83 15.41
N THR A 79 3.38 -17.05 14.37
CA THR A 79 4.55 -17.22 13.51
C THR A 79 5.61 -16.16 13.81
N PRO A 80 6.91 -16.45 13.73
CA PRO A 80 7.92 -15.41 13.81
C PRO A 80 7.87 -14.53 12.56
N LEU A 81 8.32 -13.28 12.69
CA LEU A 81 8.57 -12.39 11.55
C LEU A 81 9.34 -13.13 10.47
N ASP A 82 8.81 -13.17 9.26
CA ASP A 82 9.41 -13.82 8.12
C ASP A 82 9.39 -12.90 6.88
N TRP A 83 10.31 -13.15 5.97
CA TRP A 83 10.34 -12.45 4.69
C TRP A 83 9.19 -12.95 3.80
N GLU A 84 8.40 -12.01 3.33
CA GLU A 84 7.23 -12.28 2.51
C GLU A 84 7.54 -12.11 1.03
N LYS A 85 7.98 -10.93 0.64
CA LYS A 85 8.32 -10.61 -0.74
C LYS A 85 9.39 -9.53 -0.85
N THR A 86 10.02 -9.46 -2.02
CA THR A 86 10.85 -8.33 -2.44
C THR A 86 10.25 -7.75 -3.69
N GLU A 87 10.00 -6.44 -3.68
CA GLU A 87 9.40 -5.71 -4.79
C GLU A 87 10.43 -4.78 -5.42
N PHE A 88 10.55 -4.85 -6.76
CA PHE A 88 11.32 -3.92 -7.56
C PHE A 88 10.36 -3.08 -8.40
N GLN A 89 10.45 -1.77 -8.26
CA GLN A 89 9.48 -0.81 -8.76
C GLN A 89 10.12 0.24 -9.65
N ASN A 90 9.32 0.76 -10.59
CA ASN A 90 9.66 1.91 -11.39
C ASN A 90 8.44 2.80 -11.56
N GLN A 91 8.60 4.09 -11.29
CA GLN A 91 7.60 5.12 -11.50
C GLN A 91 8.04 6.07 -12.60
N ILE A 92 7.11 6.40 -13.50
CA ILE A 92 7.32 7.39 -14.56
C ILE A 92 6.25 8.46 -14.43
N GLN A 93 6.64 9.67 -14.06
CA GLN A 93 5.77 10.85 -14.06
C GLN A 93 5.45 11.25 -15.49
N ILE A 94 4.17 11.24 -15.85
CA ILE A 94 3.69 11.51 -17.21
C ILE A 94 2.96 12.85 -17.34
N ALA A 95 2.63 13.46 -16.21
CA ALA A 95 1.96 14.77 -16.16
C ALA A 95 2.45 15.54 -14.94
N ASP A 96 2.74 16.83 -15.16
CA ASP A 96 3.06 17.82 -14.14
C ASP A 96 2.51 19.16 -14.57
N PHE A 97 1.38 19.55 -13.97
CA PHE A 97 0.72 20.82 -14.21
C PHE A 97 0.62 21.58 -12.88
N LYS A 98 0.34 22.85 -12.93
CA LYS A 98 0.31 23.73 -11.74
C LYS A 98 -0.37 23.13 -10.47
N ASN A 99 -1.42 22.33 -10.65
CA ASN A 99 -2.22 21.79 -9.54
C ASN A 99 -2.56 20.30 -9.72
N PHE A 100 -1.83 19.63 -10.61
CA PHE A 100 -2.06 18.23 -10.91
C PHE A 100 -0.75 17.54 -11.30
N ALA A 101 -0.50 16.37 -10.73
CA ALA A 101 0.54 15.45 -11.17
C ALA A 101 -0.08 14.07 -11.46
N GLY A 102 0.53 13.33 -12.38
CA GLY A 102 0.13 11.97 -12.71
C GLY A 102 1.32 11.12 -13.11
N ALA A 103 1.33 9.85 -12.68
CA ALA A 103 2.39 8.91 -12.99
C ALA A 103 1.85 7.52 -13.34
N LEU A 104 2.64 6.78 -14.10
CA LEU A 104 2.50 5.34 -14.28
C LEU A 104 3.56 4.65 -13.45
N TYR A 105 3.17 3.55 -12.85
CA TYR A 105 3.98 2.75 -11.96
C TYR A 105 3.92 1.28 -12.40
N PHE A 106 5.04 0.61 -12.32
CA PHE A 106 5.17 -0.81 -12.62
C PHE A 106 6.09 -1.47 -11.60
N SER A 107 5.67 -2.60 -11.05
CA SER A 107 6.51 -3.43 -10.19
C SER A 107 6.51 -4.90 -10.55
N TYR A 108 7.53 -5.59 -10.05
CA TYR A 108 7.62 -7.05 -10.03
C TYR A 108 7.96 -7.49 -8.60
N ASN A 109 7.12 -8.37 -8.05
CA ASN A 109 7.20 -8.88 -6.70
C ASN A 109 7.71 -10.32 -6.72
N PHE A 110 8.88 -10.54 -6.14
CA PHE A 110 9.43 -11.86 -5.89
C PHE A 110 8.86 -12.39 -4.57
N VAL A 111 7.87 -13.28 -4.64
CA VAL A 111 7.19 -13.83 -3.48
C VAL A 111 7.97 -15.01 -2.89
N SER A 112 8.07 -15.07 -1.56
CA SER A 112 8.88 -16.08 -0.84
C SER A 112 8.22 -17.45 -0.75
N GLU A 113 6.91 -17.51 -0.78
CA GLU A 113 6.18 -18.75 -0.54
C GLU A 113 6.04 -19.58 -1.80
N GLY A 114 6.54 -20.85 -1.74
CA GLY A 114 6.57 -21.77 -2.89
C GLY A 114 5.20 -22.22 -3.41
N ASN A 115 4.10 -21.78 -2.84
CA ASN A 115 2.74 -22.12 -3.24
C ASN A 115 2.03 -20.99 -3.98
N GLU A 116 2.57 -19.78 -3.97
CA GLU A 116 2.05 -18.61 -4.67
C GLU A 116 2.93 -18.24 -5.86
N GLY A 117 2.35 -17.55 -6.83
CA GLY A 117 3.10 -17.00 -7.96
C GLY A 117 3.79 -15.71 -7.58
N ASP A 118 4.80 -15.30 -8.33
CA ASP A 118 5.28 -13.92 -8.32
C ASP A 118 4.17 -12.99 -8.78
N GLU A 119 4.31 -11.68 -8.54
CA GLU A 119 3.28 -10.70 -8.86
C GLU A 119 3.83 -9.60 -9.76
N ILE A 120 2.95 -9.07 -10.59
CA ILE A 120 3.20 -7.86 -11.39
C ILE A 120 2.12 -6.85 -11.01
N GLU A 121 2.54 -5.64 -10.66
CA GLU A 121 1.61 -4.56 -10.44
C GLU A 121 1.73 -3.45 -11.48
N TYR A 122 0.60 -2.83 -11.78
CA TYR A 122 0.48 -1.60 -12.55
C TYR A 122 -0.33 -0.62 -11.73
N LYS A 123 0.21 0.58 -11.50
CA LYS A 123 -0.51 1.63 -10.80
C LYS A 123 -0.65 2.86 -11.70
N TYR A 124 -1.80 3.50 -11.61
CA TYR A 124 -2.00 4.85 -12.13
C TYR A 124 -2.18 5.80 -10.96
N LEU A 125 -1.21 6.68 -10.77
CA LEU A 125 -1.11 7.59 -9.64
C LEU A 125 -1.59 8.97 -10.07
N ASN A 126 -2.44 9.60 -9.24
CA ASN A 126 -2.95 10.94 -9.48
C ASN A 126 -2.87 11.77 -8.21
N GLN A 127 -2.49 13.02 -8.36
CA GLN A 127 -2.52 13.99 -7.28
C GLN A 127 -3.05 15.33 -7.77
N PHE A 128 -4.09 15.83 -7.09
CA PHE A 128 -4.52 17.22 -7.17
C PHE A 128 -4.07 17.94 -5.90
N TYR A 129 -3.46 19.10 -6.05
CA TYR A 129 -2.90 19.82 -4.90
C TYR A 129 -2.87 21.33 -5.12
N ASN A 130 -2.86 22.04 -4.01
CA ASN A 130 -2.58 23.46 -3.95
C ASN A 130 -1.80 23.78 -2.66
N ASP A 131 -1.71 25.05 -2.30
CA ASP A 131 -0.96 25.48 -1.11
C ASP A 131 -1.61 25.01 0.20
N ASP A 132 -2.91 24.72 0.22
CA ASP A 132 -3.70 24.43 1.42
C ASP A 132 -4.06 22.96 1.57
N PHE A 133 -4.28 22.22 0.47
CA PHE A 133 -4.74 20.83 0.52
C PHE A 133 -4.25 19.99 -0.67
N GLY A 134 -4.33 18.67 -0.52
CA GLY A 134 -4.09 17.71 -1.59
C GLY A 134 -5.08 16.55 -1.57
N ILE A 135 -5.22 15.92 -2.74
CA ILE A 135 -5.98 14.69 -2.96
C ILE A 135 -5.10 13.76 -3.78
N ILE A 136 -4.76 12.61 -3.23
CA ILE A 136 -4.03 11.56 -3.93
C ILE A 136 -4.99 10.40 -4.16
N THR A 137 -4.93 9.80 -5.34
CA THR A 137 -5.69 8.59 -5.70
C THR A 137 -4.81 7.67 -6.52
N ASN A 138 -4.65 6.43 -6.06
CA ASN A 138 -3.92 5.40 -6.76
C ASN A 138 -4.90 4.30 -7.21
N PHE A 139 -4.89 3.99 -8.50
CA PHE A 139 -5.57 2.85 -9.10
C PHE A 139 -4.54 1.75 -9.28
N ILE A 140 -4.73 0.62 -8.62
CA ILE A 140 -3.76 -0.47 -8.53
C ILE A 140 -4.35 -1.71 -9.20
N PHE A 141 -3.57 -2.34 -10.04
CA PHE A 141 -3.91 -3.58 -10.73
C PHE A 141 -2.78 -4.58 -10.49
N GLU A 142 -3.10 -5.68 -9.83
CA GLU A 142 -2.15 -6.73 -9.51
C GLU A 142 -2.48 -8.01 -10.24
N LYS A 143 -1.46 -8.75 -10.65
CA LYS A 143 -1.60 -10.03 -11.32
C LYS A 143 -0.51 -10.99 -10.92
N GLN A 144 -0.92 -12.16 -10.43
CA GLN A 144 0.01 -13.26 -10.22
C GLN A 144 0.53 -13.83 -11.55
N VAL A 145 1.83 -14.13 -11.58
CA VAL A 145 2.54 -14.66 -12.74
C VAL A 145 3.45 -15.83 -12.36
N GLY A 146 3.92 -16.58 -13.34
CA GLY A 146 4.83 -17.69 -13.11
C GLY A 146 4.14 -18.98 -12.67
N LYS A 147 4.89 -19.78 -11.92
CA LYS A 147 4.39 -21.07 -11.44
C LYS A 147 3.46 -20.85 -10.25
N ASN A 148 2.34 -21.56 -10.21
CA ASN A 148 1.29 -21.47 -9.20
C ASN A 148 0.43 -20.19 -9.25
N ALA A 149 0.60 -19.35 -10.27
CA ALA A 149 -0.22 -18.15 -10.43
C ALA A 149 -1.70 -18.48 -10.65
N SER A 150 -2.60 -17.73 -10.01
CA SER A 150 -4.05 -17.82 -10.23
C SER A 150 -4.47 -17.38 -11.62
N GLY A 151 -3.67 -16.50 -12.25
CA GLY A 151 -3.94 -15.90 -13.56
C GLY A 151 -5.00 -14.80 -13.57
N SER A 152 -5.65 -14.52 -12.44
CA SER A 152 -6.57 -13.40 -12.27
C SER A 152 -5.81 -12.07 -12.12
N THR A 153 -6.53 -10.98 -12.36
CA THR A 153 -6.05 -9.63 -12.09
C THR A 153 -6.99 -9.01 -11.08
N THR A 154 -6.48 -8.49 -9.97
CA THR A 154 -7.23 -7.79 -8.94
C THR A 154 -7.23 -6.29 -9.19
N PHE A 155 -8.07 -5.57 -8.49
CA PHE A 155 -8.18 -4.13 -8.55
C PHE A 155 -8.31 -3.53 -7.16
N ASP A 156 -7.38 -2.61 -6.86
CA ASP A 156 -7.35 -1.89 -5.60
C ASP A 156 -7.37 -0.39 -5.83
N LEU A 157 -7.88 0.31 -4.84
CA LEU A 157 -7.97 1.77 -4.84
C LEU A 157 -7.48 2.30 -3.50
N SER A 158 -6.49 3.19 -3.52
CA SER A 158 -6.10 3.94 -2.34
C SER A 158 -6.31 5.44 -2.52
N ASN A 159 -6.70 6.11 -1.44
CA ASN A 159 -7.03 7.53 -1.46
C ASN A 159 -6.50 8.24 -0.22
N TYR A 160 -6.02 9.46 -0.40
CA TYR A 160 -5.64 10.37 0.68
C TYR A 160 -6.12 11.78 0.36
N ILE A 161 -6.89 12.37 1.27
CA ILE A 161 -7.38 13.74 1.19
C ILE A 161 -6.86 14.45 2.43
N TYR A 162 -5.99 15.43 2.27
CA TYR A 162 -5.33 16.10 3.38
C TYR A 162 -5.35 17.62 3.28
N VAL A 163 -5.29 18.24 4.45
CA VAL A 163 -5.17 19.69 4.62
C VAL A 163 -3.83 19.97 5.28
N LYS A 164 -3.03 20.80 4.63
CA LYS A 164 -1.68 21.14 5.07
C LYS A 164 -1.71 22.04 6.32
N ASN A 165 -0.78 21.79 7.22
CA ASN A 165 -0.54 22.59 8.42
C ASN A 165 -1.79 22.82 9.30
N LEU A 166 -2.77 21.91 9.25
CA LEU A 166 -4.05 22.06 9.94
C LEU A 166 -3.90 22.05 11.45
N ILE A 167 -3.01 21.22 11.99
CA ILE A 167 -2.81 21.07 13.43
C ILE A 167 -1.56 21.85 13.84
N PHE A 168 -1.76 22.89 14.65
CA PHE A 168 -0.70 23.77 15.19
C PHE A 168 0.20 24.44 14.13
N ASN A 169 -0.24 24.52 12.87
CA ASN A 169 0.57 24.98 11.71
C ASN A 169 1.88 24.19 11.54
N MET A 170 1.87 22.90 11.87
CA MET A 170 3.03 22.01 11.83
C MET A 170 2.70 20.63 11.26
N PHE A 171 1.46 20.18 11.42
CA PHE A 171 1.05 18.85 11.02
C PHE A 171 -0.05 18.93 9.97
N ASP A 172 0.12 18.13 8.95
CA ASP A 172 -0.92 17.84 7.97
C ASP A 172 -1.89 16.82 8.57
N PHE A 173 -3.16 16.96 8.24
CA PHE A 173 -4.19 16.03 8.68
C PHE A 173 -5.04 15.63 7.48
N GLY A 174 -5.31 14.33 7.34
CA GLY A 174 -6.12 13.85 6.25
C GLY A 174 -6.93 12.61 6.55
N ILE A 175 -7.83 12.31 5.62
CA ILE A 175 -8.61 11.09 5.57
C ILE A 175 -7.94 10.16 4.57
N ILE A 176 -7.69 8.93 5.00
CA ILE A 176 -7.05 7.89 4.20
C ILE A 176 -8.01 6.72 4.01
N GLY A 177 -7.91 6.05 2.88
CA GLY A 177 -8.73 4.88 2.59
C GLY A 177 -8.06 3.92 1.63
N PHE A 178 -8.28 2.63 1.87
CA PHE A 178 -7.81 1.51 1.07
C PHE A 178 -8.98 0.59 0.76
N SER A 179 -9.06 0.13 -0.48
CA SER A 179 -10.15 -0.73 -0.95
C SER A 179 -9.60 -1.77 -1.92
N ASP A 180 -9.75 -3.04 -1.61
CA ASP A 180 -9.57 -4.18 -2.52
C ASP A 180 -10.94 -4.68 -2.95
N PHE A 181 -11.20 -4.67 -4.27
CA PHE A 181 -12.45 -5.10 -4.89
C PHE A 181 -12.40 -6.56 -5.34
N GLY A 182 -11.23 -7.21 -5.27
CA GLY A 182 -10.98 -8.55 -5.81
C GLY A 182 -10.78 -8.55 -7.32
N GLU A 183 -11.12 -9.65 -7.97
CA GLU A 183 -10.86 -9.85 -9.40
C GLU A 183 -11.67 -8.89 -10.30
N ILE A 184 -11.00 -8.22 -11.25
CA ILE A 184 -11.64 -7.29 -12.20
C ILE A 184 -12.75 -7.98 -13.00
N SER A 185 -12.59 -9.24 -13.34
CA SER A 185 -13.53 -9.99 -14.13
C SER A 185 -14.85 -10.27 -13.42
N ASN A 186 -14.81 -10.28 -12.08
CA ASN A 186 -15.94 -10.57 -11.20
C ASN A 186 -15.64 -10.07 -9.80
N PHE A 187 -15.88 -8.79 -9.54
CA PHE A 187 -15.68 -8.22 -8.22
C PHE A 187 -16.37 -9.03 -7.13
N ASN A 188 -15.70 -9.19 -6.02
CA ASN A 188 -16.25 -9.85 -4.84
C ASN A 188 -17.54 -9.15 -4.39
N VAL A 189 -18.42 -9.85 -3.68
CA VAL A 189 -19.55 -9.20 -3.01
C VAL A 189 -19.02 -8.30 -1.89
N PHE A 190 -19.71 -7.21 -1.59
CA PHE A 190 -19.23 -6.15 -0.68
C PHE A 190 -18.66 -6.67 0.65
N GLY A 191 -19.23 -7.68 1.26
CA GLY A 191 -18.72 -8.26 2.53
C GLY A 191 -17.41 -9.04 2.38
N GLU A 192 -17.08 -9.47 1.15
CA GLU A 192 -15.83 -10.19 0.82
C GLU A 192 -14.75 -9.28 0.23
N GLN A 193 -15.07 -8.00 -0.04
CA GLN A 193 -14.11 -6.97 -0.40
C GLN A 193 -13.43 -6.45 0.87
N GLU A 194 -12.24 -5.89 0.75
CA GLU A 194 -11.59 -5.21 1.86
C GLU A 194 -11.74 -3.69 1.70
N HIS A 195 -12.34 -3.05 2.70
CA HIS A 195 -12.50 -1.61 2.75
C HIS A 195 -12.11 -1.09 4.12
N GLN A 196 -11.04 -0.28 4.17
CA GLN A 196 -10.52 0.33 5.39
C GLN A 196 -10.42 1.83 5.21
N TYR A 197 -10.93 2.60 6.15
CA TYR A 197 -10.91 4.06 6.12
C TYR A 197 -10.59 4.63 7.48
N GLY A 198 -9.89 5.76 7.48
CA GLY A 198 -9.54 6.41 8.73
C GLY A 198 -8.89 7.76 8.52
N PHE A 199 -7.98 8.11 9.40
CA PHE A 199 -7.29 9.39 9.38
C PHE A 199 -5.79 9.20 9.58
N GLN A 200 -5.03 10.17 9.10
CA GLN A 200 -3.58 10.23 9.21
C GLN A 200 -3.14 11.64 9.62
N ILE A 201 -2.12 11.70 10.42
CA ILE A 201 -1.36 12.90 10.73
C ILE A 201 0.06 12.68 10.22
N GLU A 202 0.59 13.68 9.54
CA GLU A 202 1.96 13.65 9.01
C GLU A 202 2.67 14.97 9.25
N SER A 203 3.98 14.94 9.23
CA SER A 203 4.83 16.12 9.32
C SER A 203 6.21 15.82 8.75
N SER A 204 6.86 16.86 8.27
CA SER A 204 8.26 16.82 7.83
C SER A 204 9.07 17.89 8.53
N PHE A 205 10.37 17.66 8.65
CA PHE A 205 11.32 18.65 9.14
C PHE A 205 12.71 18.39 8.55
N GLU A 206 13.43 19.46 8.28
CA GLU A 206 14.81 19.39 7.79
C GLU A 206 15.81 19.54 8.97
N LEU A 207 16.83 18.68 8.97
CA LEU A 207 17.96 18.77 9.90
C LEU A 207 19.27 18.43 9.18
N ASN A 208 20.21 19.40 9.11
CA ASN A 208 21.52 19.25 8.46
C ASN A 208 21.42 18.81 6.98
N GLU A 209 20.54 19.43 6.21
CA GLU A 209 20.31 19.13 4.78
C GLU A 209 19.75 17.70 4.54
N ILE A 210 19.14 17.10 5.55
CA ILE A 210 18.44 15.83 5.50
C ILE A 210 16.99 16.10 5.87
N ASP A 211 16.07 15.66 5.02
CA ASP A 211 14.64 15.74 5.30
C ASP A 211 14.16 14.48 6.01
N TYR A 212 13.35 14.67 7.03
CA TYR A 212 12.72 13.62 7.80
C TYR A 212 11.21 13.77 7.68
N GLU A 213 10.56 12.74 7.20
CA GLU A 213 9.10 12.67 7.11
C GLU A 213 8.58 11.55 8.00
N TRP A 214 7.43 11.78 8.60
CA TRP A 214 6.74 10.75 9.35
C TRP A 214 5.24 10.92 9.26
N ALA A 215 4.55 9.79 9.27
CA ALA A 215 3.10 9.73 9.33
C ALA A 215 2.66 8.65 10.33
N ILE A 216 1.55 8.90 10.98
CA ILE A 216 0.84 7.91 11.79
C ILE A 216 -0.65 8.01 11.51
N GLY A 217 -1.30 6.88 11.30
CA GLY A 217 -2.71 6.81 11.00
C GLY A 217 -3.43 5.73 11.79
N TYR A 218 -4.74 5.86 11.83
CA TYR A 218 -5.67 4.86 12.30
C TYR A 218 -6.71 4.63 11.22
N ILE A 219 -6.95 3.37 10.88
CA ILE A 219 -7.96 2.94 9.92
C ILE A 219 -8.89 1.90 10.56
N HIS A 220 -10.12 1.86 10.08
CA HIS A 220 -11.17 0.97 10.53
C HIS A 220 -11.75 0.21 9.35
N GLY A 221 -11.91 -1.11 9.50
CA GLY A 221 -12.53 -1.98 8.52
C GLY A 221 -14.03 -1.78 8.44
N LEU A 222 -14.55 -1.72 7.22
CA LEU A 222 -15.99 -1.57 6.93
C LEU A 222 -16.66 -2.87 6.50
N THR A 223 -15.87 -3.91 6.28
CA THR A 223 -16.33 -5.20 5.74
C THR A 223 -15.81 -6.35 6.59
N ASP A 224 -16.42 -7.52 6.47
CA ASP A 224 -16.05 -8.70 7.24
C ASP A 224 -14.64 -9.23 6.87
N SER A 225 -14.15 -8.94 5.67
CA SER A 225 -12.80 -9.31 5.21
C SER A 225 -11.71 -8.38 5.74
N SER A 226 -12.05 -7.10 5.96
CA SER A 226 -11.09 -6.10 6.47
C SER A 226 -10.73 -6.37 7.94
N ALA A 227 -9.51 -6.01 8.35
CA ALA A 227 -9.17 -5.93 9.77
C ALA A 227 -10.06 -4.89 10.47
N ASN A 228 -10.56 -5.20 11.68
CA ASN A 228 -11.45 -4.30 12.40
C ASN A 228 -10.81 -2.94 12.67
N HIS A 229 -9.54 -2.92 13.06
CA HIS A 229 -8.78 -1.73 13.36
C HIS A 229 -7.33 -1.93 12.98
N SER A 230 -6.70 -0.93 12.39
CA SER A 230 -5.27 -0.94 12.13
C SER A 230 -4.62 0.39 12.50
N ILE A 231 -3.42 0.31 13.05
CA ILE A 231 -2.54 1.46 13.23
C ILE A 231 -1.50 1.36 12.13
N ILE A 232 -1.37 2.40 11.33
CA ILE A 232 -0.39 2.48 10.24
C ILE A 232 0.66 3.55 10.57
N TRP A 233 1.87 3.36 10.09
CA TRP A 233 2.95 4.34 10.23
C TRP A 233 3.85 4.36 9.00
N ASN A 234 4.47 5.50 8.80
CA ASN A 234 5.56 5.71 7.86
C ASN A 234 6.63 6.59 8.50
N PHE A 235 7.89 6.28 8.24
CA PHE A 235 9.03 7.10 8.57
C PHE A 235 10.02 7.06 7.42
N GLU A 236 10.34 8.23 6.86
CA GLU A 236 11.23 8.39 5.72
C GLU A 236 12.37 9.36 6.04
N ILE A 237 13.54 9.06 5.51
CA ILE A 237 14.72 9.91 5.52
C ILE A 237 15.12 10.15 4.07
N GLU A 238 15.18 11.42 3.69
CA GLU A 238 15.55 11.87 2.34
C GLU A 238 16.86 12.66 2.37
N PHE A 239 17.76 12.41 1.39
CA PHE A 239 19.10 13.02 1.30
C PHE A 239 19.61 13.15 -0.14
#